data_8469e6201de500737b30dd5ceaddbcd0
#
_entry.id   8469e6201de500737b30dd5ceaddbcd0
#
_cell.length_a   1.000
_cell.length_b   1.000
_cell.length_c   1.000
_cell.angle_alpha   90.00
_cell.angle_beta   90.00
_cell.angle_gamma   90.00
#
_symmetry.space_group_name_H-M   'P 1'
#
loop_
_entity.id
_entity.type
_entity.pdbx_description
1 polymer ?
#
loop_
_entity_poly.entity_id
_entity_poly.type
_entity_poly.pdbx_seq_one_letter_code
_entity_poly.pdbx_strand_id
1 'polypeptide(L)'
;MSSQAPSLGQAEGSARQPRLRWLSEVWSSTVGKKLIVGITGVILVAYVILHMLGNLKTLQGAGAGEPAVNTYADWLRTAGEPVIPREGVLWFVRAILLTAFVVHIVGVTQLIKRNREARPPGHRETKVIQRSWASRTMAISGFLLLAFIVFHVLQFTTLTIHPTPLAEGQVYANLYDAFQEWWLVVIYVAAVVVLGFHLRHALWSVLQRA
;
A
#
# COMPACT_ATOMS: atom_id res chain seq x y z
N MET A 1 73.48 5.88 -13.95
CA MET A 1 72.25 6.58 -14.41
C MET A 1 71.25 5.52 -14.83
N SER A 2 70.40 5.08 -13.92
CA SER A 2 69.35 4.10 -14.22
C SER A 2 67.99 4.83 -14.24
N SER A 3 67.39 4.93 -15.41
CA SER A 3 66.10 5.49 -15.68
C SER A 3 65.04 4.46 -15.27
N GLN A 4 64.30 4.72 -14.21
CA GLN A 4 63.07 3.96 -13.87
C GLN A 4 61.90 4.54 -14.66
N ALA A 5 61.31 3.71 -15.51
CA ALA A 5 60.05 4.01 -16.18
C ALA A 5 58.89 4.00 -15.17
N PRO A 6 57.91 4.92 -15.25
CA PRO A 6 56.72 4.88 -14.38
C PRO A 6 55.80 3.73 -14.78
N SER A 7 55.46 2.93 -13.78
CA SER A 7 54.46 1.85 -13.87
C SER A 7 53.07 2.43 -14.17
N LEU A 8 52.51 2.07 -15.32
CA LEU A 8 51.07 2.28 -15.64
C LEU A 8 50.27 1.29 -14.79
N GLY A 9 50.03 1.65 -13.54
CA GLY A 9 49.17 0.93 -12.61
C GLY A 9 47.75 1.43 -12.66
N GLN A 10 46.89 0.62 -13.23
CA GLN A 10 45.53 0.35 -12.78
C GLN A 10 44.60 1.55 -12.55
N ALA A 11 43.98 2.04 -13.63
CA ALA A 11 42.71 2.70 -13.59
C ALA A 11 41.59 1.72 -14.04
N GLU A 12 41.42 0.61 -13.30
CA GLU A 12 40.20 -0.17 -13.34
C GLU A 12 39.15 0.47 -12.41
N GLY A 13 38.72 1.67 -12.79
CA GLY A 13 37.55 2.31 -12.20
C GLY A 13 36.32 1.56 -12.61
N SER A 14 35.75 0.79 -11.67
CA SER A 14 34.42 0.19 -11.70
C SER A 14 33.40 1.06 -12.46
N ALA A 15 33.14 0.70 -13.71
CA ALA A 15 32.04 1.23 -14.51
C ALA A 15 30.73 0.72 -13.90
N ARG A 16 30.29 1.30 -12.78
CA ARG A 16 28.95 1.10 -12.24
C ARG A 16 27.95 1.56 -13.27
N GLN A 17 27.12 0.61 -13.69
CA GLN A 17 26.11 0.73 -14.74
C GLN A 17 25.33 2.05 -14.65
N PRO A 18 25.34 2.92 -15.66
CA PRO A 18 24.69 4.24 -15.61
C PRO A 18 23.16 4.17 -15.51
N ARG A 19 22.57 3.00 -15.78
CA ARG A 19 21.11 2.79 -15.82
C ARG A 19 20.42 2.78 -14.46
N LEU A 20 21.14 2.61 -13.34
CA LEU A 20 20.53 2.60 -11.99
C LEU A 20 20.82 3.87 -11.18
N ARG A 21 21.71 4.74 -11.65
CA ARG A 21 22.06 5.99 -10.94
C ARG A 21 20.85 6.94 -10.84
N TRP A 22 20.07 7.07 -11.91
CA TRP A 22 18.88 7.92 -11.91
C TRP A 22 17.81 7.45 -10.89
N LEU A 23 17.62 6.15 -10.71
CA LEU A 23 16.70 5.62 -9.68
C LEU A 23 17.15 6.00 -8.28
N SER A 24 18.46 5.89 -7.98
CA SER A 24 19.00 6.29 -6.69
C SER A 24 18.93 7.82 -6.50
N GLU A 25 19.13 8.61 -7.54
CA GLU A 25 18.98 10.06 -7.53
C GLU A 25 17.54 10.50 -7.29
N VAL A 26 16.58 9.90 -7.99
CA VAL A 26 15.13 10.13 -7.76
C VAL A 26 14.76 9.75 -6.34
N TRP A 27 15.16 8.57 -5.86
CA TRP A 27 14.88 8.12 -4.49
C TRP A 27 15.58 8.97 -3.42
N SER A 28 16.76 9.51 -3.70
CA SER A 28 17.47 10.38 -2.77
C SER A 28 16.88 11.78 -2.67
N SER A 29 16.19 12.27 -3.70
CA SER A 29 15.58 13.60 -3.72
C SER A 29 14.23 13.63 -2.96
N THR A 30 13.93 14.78 -2.34
CA THR A 30 12.62 14.98 -1.67
C THR A 30 11.46 15.03 -2.66
N VAL A 31 11.69 15.60 -3.85
CA VAL A 31 10.69 15.68 -4.91
C VAL A 31 10.39 14.30 -5.48
N GLY A 32 11.44 13.53 -5.78
CA GLY A 32 11.28 12.15 -6.28
C GLY A 32 10.55 11.25 -5.29
N LYS A 33 10.85 11.34 -3.99
CA LYS A 33 10.09 10.61 -2.96
C LYS A 33 8.62 10.98 -2.93
N LYS A 34 8.28 12.27 -3.01
CA LYS A 34 6.88 12.71 -3.05
C LYS A 34 6.16 12.16 -4.28
N LEU A 35 6.83 12.13 -5.44
CA LEU A 35 6.27 11.56 -6.67
C LEU A 35 6.02 10.05 -6.51
N ILE A 36 7.01 9.30 -6.01
CA ILE A 36 6.87 7.84 -5.79
C ILE A 36 5.74 7.54 -4.80
N VAL A 37 5.67 8.28 -3.67
CA VAL A 37 4.57 8.15 -2.69
C VAL A 37 3.23 8.49 -3.31
N GLY A 38 3.16 9.49 -4.19
CA GLY A 38 1.95 9.84 -4.93
C GLY A 38 1.50 8.72 -5.87
N ILE A 39 2.41 8.20 -6.70
CA ILE A 39 2.12 7.11 -7.65
C ILE A 39 1.67 5.85 -6.91
N THR A 40 2.41 5.43 -5.88
CA THR A 40 2.03 4.25 -5.09
C THR A 40 0.70 4.47 -4.36
N GLY A 41 0.43 5.68 -3.88
CA GLY A 41 -0.86 6.04 -3.30
C GLY A 41 -2.02 5.91 -4.30
N VAL A 42 -1.84 6.36 -5.55
CA VAL A 42 -2.86 6.20 -6.62
C VAL A 42 -3.11 4.72 -6.92
N ILE A 43 -2.07 3.90 -7.02
CA ILE A 43 -2.21 2.45 -7.22
C ILE A 43 -3.04 1.82 -6.09
N LEU A 44 -2.73 2.16 -4.84
CA LEU A 44 -3.46 1.64 -3.68
C LEU A 44 -4.92 2.09 -3.66
N VAL A 45 -5.20 3.35 -3.99
CA VAL A 45 -6.58 3.88 -4.09
C VAL A 45 -7.37 3.18 -5.19
N ALA A 46 -6.77 3.00 -6.38
CA ALA A 46 -7.40 2.26 -7.47
C ALA A 46 -7.75 0.83 -7.05
N TYR A 47 -6.85 0.15 -6.35
CA TYR A 47 -7.13 -1.17 -5.79
C TYR A 47 -8.28 -1.14 -4.78
N VAL A 48 -8.31 -0.19 -3.84
CA VAL A 48 -9.39 -0.07 -2.85
C VAL A 48 -10.75 0.09 -3.53
N ILE A 49 -10.82 0.89 -4.62
CA ILE A 49 -12.06 1.04 -5.39
C ILE A 49 -12.48 -0.28 -6.03
N LEU A 50 -11.56 -0.97 -6.71
CA LEU A 50 -11.86 -2.27 -7.32
C LEU A 50 -12.22 -3.33 -6.27
N HIS A 51 -11.55 -3.34 -5.13
CA HIS A 51 -11.83 -4.22 -4.00
C HIS A 51 -13.23 -3.95 -3.43
N MET A 52 -13.61 -2.70 -3.26
CA MET A 52 -14.97 -2.31 -2.85
C MET A 52 -16.01 -2.81 -3.86
N LEU A 53 -15.79 -2.58 -5.16
CA LEU A 53 -16.71 -3.05 -6.21
C LEU A 53 -16.86 -4.57 -6.22
N GLY A 54 -15.76 -5.30 -5.98
CA GLY A 54 -15.78 -6.75 -5.82
C GLY A 54 -16.62 -7.18 -4.60
N ASN A 55 -16.43 -6.52 -3.46
CA ASN A 55 -17.16 -6.81 -2.23
C ASN A 55 -18.66 -6.47 -2.31
N LEU A 56 -19.06 -5.49 -3.11
CA LEU A 56 -20.48 -5.18 -3.35
C LEU A 56 -21.26 -6.37 -3.96
N LYS A 57 -20.58 -7.33 -4.58
CA LYS A 57 -21.21 -8.57 -5.07
C LYS A 57 -21.77 -9.44 -3.94
N THR A 58 -21.30 -9.28 -2.71
CA THR A 58 -21.87 -9.92 -1.53
C THR A 58 -23.34 -9.53 -1.32
N LEU A 59 -23.71 -8.29 -1.66
CA LEU A 59 -25.09 -7.80 -1.53
C LEU A 59 -26.07 -8.46 -2.52
N GLN A 60 -25.56 -9.10 -3.57
CA GLN A 60 -26.39 -9.83 -4.54
C GLN A 60 -26.85 -11.18 -3.97
N GLY A 61 -26.27 -11.62 -2.85
CA GLY A 61 -26.66 -12.84 -2.16
C GLY A 61 -26.40 -14.11 -2.96
N ALA A 62 -27.04 -15.17 -2.52
CA ALA A 62 -26.96 -16.50 -3.10
C ALA A 62 -28.27 -16.83 -3.88
N GLY A 63 -28.88 -16.02 -4.62
CA GLY A 63 -30.09 -16.33 -5.44
C GLY A 63 -30.50 -17.82 -5.45
N ALA A 64 -30.75 -18.38 -6.60
CA ALA A 64 -31.02 -19.81 -6.77
C ALA A 64 -29.77 -20.67 -7.01
N GLY A 65 -28.55 -20.10 -6.81
CA GLY A 65 -27.28 -20.76 -7.12
C GLY A 65 -26.11 -20.26 -6.26
N GLU A 66 -24.89 -20.39 -6.78
CA GLU A 66 -23.68 -19.90 -6.11
C GLU A 66 -23.73 -18.39 -5.86
N PRO A 67 -23.30 -17.91 -4.68
CA PRO A 67 -23.21 -16.48 -4.39
C PRO A 67 -22.34 -15.74 -5.42
N ALA A 68 -22.79 -14.57 -5.86
CA ALA A 68 -22.12 -13.79 -6.89
C ALA A 68 -20.66 -13.42 -6.52
N VAL A 69 -20.37 -13.25 -5.24
CA VAL A 69 -19.01 -12.99 -4.76
C VAL A 69 -18.11 -14.23 -4.86
N ASN A 70 -18.63 -15.45 -4.68
CA ASN A 70 -17.87 -16.70 -4.85
C ASN A 70 -17.51 -16.89 -6.32
N THR A 71 -18.48 -16.72 -7.22
CA THR A 71 -18.26 -16.78 -8.67
C THR A 71 -17.21 -15.75 -9.12
N TYR A 72 -17.28 -14.53 -8.59
CA TYR A 72 -16.29 -13.50 -8.88
C TYR A 72 -14.91 -13.86 -8.34
N ALA A 73 -14.81 -14.41 -7.15
CA ALA A 73 -13.56 -14.84 -6.56
C ALA A 73 -12.92 -16.00 -7.35
N ASP A 74 -13.72 -16.93 -7.87
CA ASP A 74 -13.21 -18.01 -8.74
C ASP A 74 -12.77 -17.45 -10.10
N TRP A 75 -13.53 -16.55 -10.70
CA TRP A 75 -13.11 -15.84 -11.91
C TRP A 75 -11.74 -15.15 -11.75
N LEU A 76 -11.49 -14.49 -10.62
CA LEU A 76 -10.19 -13.87 -10.34
C LEU A 76 -9.04 -14.91 -10.28
N ARG A 77 -9.33 -16.14 -9.84
CA ARG A 77 -8.35 -17.22 -9.77
C ARG A 77 -8.08 -17.88 -11.12
N THR A 78 -9.10 -17.91 -12.00
CA THR A 78 -9.02 -18.53 -13.33
C THR A 78 -8.67 -17.52 -14.42
N ALA A 79 -8.57 -16.23 -14.09
CA ALA A 79 -8.25 -15.18 -15.05
C ALA A 79 -6.93 -15.48 -15.79
N GLY A 80 -7.02 -15.52 -17.12
CA GLY A 80 -5.86 -15.79 -17.99
C GLY A 80 -5.69 -17.26 -18.40
N GLU A 81 -6.46 -18.21 -17.85
CA GLU A 81 -6.42 -19.59 -18.30
C GLU A 81 -6.91 -19.72 -19.76
N PRO A 82 -6.33 -20.62 -20.56
CA PRO A 82 -5.26 -21.56 -20.25
C PRO A 82 -3.85 -21.00 -20.48
N VAL A 83 -3.68 -19.74 -20.89
CA VAL A 83 -2.38 -19.14 -21.25
C VAL A 83 -1.54 -18.87 -20.00
N ILE A 84 -2.18 -18.42 -18.94
CA ILE A 84 -1.56 -18.16 -17.65
C ILE A 84 -2.04 -19.21 -16.66
N PRO A 85 -1.15 -19.82 -15.85
CA PRO A 85 -1.56 -20.79 -14.84
C PRO A 85 -2.61 -20.22 -13.89
N ARG A 86 -3.47 -21.10 -13.33
CA ARG A 86 -4.43 -20.73 -12.29
C ARG A 86 -3.79 -19.86 -11.22
N GLU A 87 -4.48 -18.78 -10.81
CA GLU A 87 -4.01 -17.75 -9.90
C GLU A 87 -2.82 -16.90 -10.38
N GLY A 88 -2.25 -17.14 -11.56
CA GLY A 88 -1.06 -16.42 -12.02
C GLY A 88 -1.28 -14.90 -12.12
N VAL A 89 -2.40 -14.46 -12.70
CA VAL A 89 -2.77 -13.02 -12.74
C VAL A 89 -2.98 -12.47 -11.33
N LEU A 90 -3.63 -13.24 -10.46
CA LEU A 90 -3.90 -12.82 -9.09
C LEU A 90 -2.60 -12.63 -8.29
N TRP A 91 -1.62 -13.56 -8.42
CA TRP A 91 -0.31 -13.42 -7.79
C TRP A 91 0.49 -12.25 -8.35
N PHE A 92 0.40 -11.99 -9.64
CA PHE A 92 1.04 -10.82 -10.25
C PHE A 92 0.48 -9.51 -9.65
N VAL A 93 -0.85 -9.39 -9.54
CA VAL A 93 -1.50 -8.24 -8.91
C VAL A 93 -1.10 -8.12 -7.43
N ARG A 94 -1.09 -9.23 -6.69
CA ARG A 94 -0.62 -9.26 -5.28
C ARG A 94 0.81 -8.76 -5.13
N ALA A 95 1.72 -9.15 -6.02
CA ALA A 95 3.11 -8.70 -6.01
C ALA A 95 3.23 -7.19 -6.25
N ILE A 96 2.48 -6.65 -7.23
CA ILE A 96 2.43 -5.21 -7.50
C ILE A 96 1.91 -4.46 -6.27
N LEU A 97 0.81 -4.92 -5.68
CA LEU A 97 0.20 -4.27 -4.52
C LEU A 97 1.11 -4.29 -3.30
N LEU A 98 1.73 -5.43 -3.02
CA LEU A 98 2.68 -5.55 -1.91
C LEU A 98 3.88 -4.60 -2.12
N THR A 99 4.42 -4.55 -3.33
CA THR A 99 5.51 -3.63 -3.66
C THR A 99 5.08 -2.17 -3.51
N ALA A 100 3.93 -1.79 -4.07
CA ALA A 100 3.39 -0.44 -3.93
C ALA A 100 3.16 -0.07 -2.46
N PHE A 101 2.62 -0.98 -1.67
CA PHE A 101 2.37 -0.80 -0.24
C PHE A 101 3.66 -0.59 0.57
N VAL A 102 4.65 -1.45 0.40
CA VAL A 102 5.96 -1.31 1.08
C VAL A 102 6.66 -0.01 0.68
N VAL A 103 6.72 0.29 -0.62
CA VAL A 103 7.34 1.52 -1.13
C VAL A 103 6.62 2.76 -0.61
N HIS A 104 5.27 2.73 -0.54
CA HIS A 104 4.46 3.81 0.02
C HIS A 104 4.82 4.07 1.48
N ILE A 105 4.82 3.05 2.32
CA ILE A 105 5.14 3.16 3.76
C ILE A 105 6.56 3.67 3.97
N VAL A 106 7.54 3.07 3.29
CA VAL A 106 8.95 3.47 3.41
C VAL A 106 9.15 4.91 2.93
N GLY A 107 8.53 5.29 1.81
CA GLY A 107 8.59 6.65 1.30
C GLY A 107 7.99 7.68 2.26
N VAL A 108 6.80 7.40 2.81
CA VAL A 108 6.14 8.27 3.79
C VAL A 108 6.94 8.40 5.07
N THR A 109 7.45 7.30 5.64
CA THR A 109 8.24 7.33 6.88
C THR A 109 9.52 8.13 6.71
N GLN A 110 10.21 7.98 5.57
CA GLN A 110 11.40 8.78 5.25
C GLN A 110 11.08 10.27 5.05
N LEU A 111 9.94 10.60 4.44
CA LEU A 111 9.48 11.99 4.29
C LEU A 111 9.14 12.61 5.65
N ILE A 112 8.47 11.87 6.53
CA ILE A 112 8.18 12.31 7.90
C ILE A 112 9.48 12.60 8.66
N LYS A 113 10.46 11.68 8.58
CA LYS A 113 11.77 11.86 9.23
C LYS A 113 12.46 13.11 8.74
N ARG A 114 12.61 13.30 7.42
CA ARG A 114 13.22 14.49 6.82
C ARG A 114 12.51 15.79 7.19
N ASN A 115 11.17 15.78 7.21
CA ASN A 115 10.38 16.96 7.61
C ASN A 115 10.57 17.32 9.09
N ARG A 116 10.87 16.34 9.96
CA ARG A 116 11.19 16.58 11.37
C ARG A 116 12.60 17.17 11.53
N GLU A 117 13.56 16.64 10.81
CA GLU A 117 14.96 17.08 10.84
C GLU A 117 15.14 18.50 10.29
N ALA A 118 14.33 18.87 9.28
CA ALA A 118 14.38 20.20 8.65
C ALA A 118 13.71 21.33 9.48
N ARG A 119 13.18 21.04 10.69
CA ARG A 119 12.54 22.07 11.54
C ARG A 119 13.57 22.74 12.45
N PRO A 120 13.81 24.07 12.33
CA PRO A 120 14.65 24.79 13.26
C PRO A 120 14.06 24.77 14.67
N PRO A 121 14.87 24.62 15.72
CA PRO A 121 14.41 24.79 17.10
C PRO A 121 14.02 26.26 17.32
N GLY A 122 12.78 26.54 17.69
CA GLY A 122 12.36 27.86 18.16
C GLY A 122 11.23 28.58 17.43
N HIS A 123 10.85 28.21 16.20
CA HIS A 123 9.74 28.88 15.48
C HIS A 123 8.38 28.20 15.76
N ARG A 124 7.63 28.74 16.73
CA ARG A 124 6.22 28.42 16.99
C ARG A 124 5.31 29.52 16.43
N GLU A 125 5.15 29.60 15.12
CA GLU A 125 4.08 30.41 14.54
C GLU A 125 2.77 29.63 14.47
N THR A 126 1.64 30.33 14.64
CA THR A 126 0.28 29.75 14.66
C THR A 126 -0.08 28.95 13.41
N LYS A 127 0.47 29.28 12.24
CA LYS A 127 0.35 28.50 10.99
C LYS A 127 1.03 27.13 11.06
N VAL A 128 1.99 26.94 11.96
CA VAL A 128 2.70 25.67 12.20
C VAL A 128 1.79 24.69 12.96
N ILE A 129 0.86 25.14 13.77
CA ILE A 129 -0.04 24.29 14.56
C ILE A 129 -1.00 23.53 13.65
N GLN A 130 -1.64 24.17 12.68
CA GLN A 130 -2.56 23.52 11.74
C GLN A 130 -1.85 22.49 10.85
N ARG A 131 -0.66 22.81 10.35
CA ARG A 131 0.18 21.85 9.59
C ARG A 131 0.63 20.67 10.46
N SER A 132 0.89 20.89 11.76
CA SER A 132 1.29 19.81 12.67
C SER A 132 0.15 18.84 12.97
N TRP A 133 -1.08 19.31 13.09
CA TRP A 133 -2.27 18.48 13.28
C TRP A 133 -2.53 17.60 12.06
N ALA A 134 -2.56 18.17 10.85
CA ALA A 134 -2.72 17.41 9.61
C ALA A 134 -1.63 16.34 9.43
N SER A 135 -0.38 16.66 9.75
CA SER A 135 0.74 15.72 9.69
C SER A 135 0.62 14.57 10.72
N ARG A 136 0.13 14.86 11.93
CA ARG A 136 -0.08 13.86 12.98
C ARG A 136 -1.24 12.93 12.64
N THR A 137 -2.37 13.48 12.20
CA THR A 137 -3.54 12.67 11.81
C THR A 137 -3.25 11.77 10.63
N MET A 138 -2.45 12.22 9.66
CA MET A 138 -1.97 11.38 8.55
C MET A 138 -1.09 10.21 9.05
N ALA A 139 -0.16 10.46 9.96
CA ALA A 139 0.70 9.41 10.50
C ALA A 139 -0.08 8.40 11.35
N ILE A 140 -1.01 8.88 12.19
CA ILE A 140 -1.86 8.03 13.03
C ILE A 140 -2.79 7.18 12.16
N SER A 141 -3.50 7.79 11.21
CA SER A 141 -4.39 7.06 10.30
C SER A 141 -3.63 6.04 9.45
N GLY A 142 -2.44 6.38 8.97
CA GLY A 142 -1.58 5.45 8.25
C GLY A 142 -1.16 4.25 9.10
N PHE A 143 -0.82 4.45 10.38
CA PHE A 143 -0.48 3.36 11.30
C PHE A 143 -1.70 2.47 11.61
N LEU A 144 -2.86 3.06 11.87
CA LEU A 144 -4.09 2.30 12.10
C LEU A 144 -4.49 1.48 10.87
N LEU A 145 -4.37 2.05 9.67
CA LEU A 145 -4.61 1.32 8.43
C LEU A 145 -3.62 0.19 8.21
N LEU A 146 -2.33 0.40 8.52
CA LEU A 146 -1.34 -0.67 8.47
C LEU A 146 -1.72 -1.84 9.38
N ALA A 147 -2.07 -1.56 10.63
CA ALA A 147 -2.51 -2.59 11.58
C ALA A 147 -3.77 -3.32 11.09
N PHE A 148 -4.75 -2.56 10.58
CA PHE A 148 -5.97 -3.12 10.01
C PHE A 148 -5.69 -3.97 8.77
N ILE A 149 -4.82 -3.55 7.83
CA ILE A 149 -4.50 -4.31 6.63
C ILE A 149 -3.84 -5.64 6.99
N VAL A 150 -2.92 -5.65 7.98
CA VAL A 150 -2.32 -6.89 8.48
C VAL A 150 -3.40 -7.82 9.04
N PHE A 151 -4.27 -7.30 9.91
CA PHE A 151 -5.40 -8.06 10.47
C PHE A 151 -6.32 -8.60 9.36
N HIS A 152 -6.72 -7.76 8.40
CA HIS A 152 -7.60 -8.11 7.29
C HIS A 152 -7.02 -9.21 6.40
N VAL A 153 -5.71 -9.12 6.09
CA VAL A 153 -5.03 -10.17 5.30
C VAL A 153 -4.95 -11.47 6.07
N LEU A 154 -4.64 -11.43 7.36
CA LEU A 154 -4.61 -12.62 8.20
C LEU A 154 -5.99 -13.25 8.37
N GLN A 155 -7.05 -12.46 8.35
CA GLN A 155 -8.43 -12.95 8.47
C GLN A 155 -8.96 -13.55 7.17
N PHE A 156 -8.94 -12.80 6.05
CA PHE A 156 -9.64 -13.20 4.82
C PHE A 156 -8.73 -13.68 3.68
N THR A 157 -7.42 -13.53 3.79
CA THR A 157 -6.48 -14.03 2.76
C THR A 157 -5.77 -15.28 3.20
N THR A 158 -5.18 -15.28 4.42
CA THR A 158 -4.46 -16.45 4.95
C THR A 158 -5.32 -17.34 5.83
N LEU A 159 -6.51 -16.88 6.20
CA LEU A 159 -7.48 -17.60 7.05
C LEU A 159 -6.89 -18.08 8.39
N THR A 160 -5.96 -17.31 8.96
CA THR A 160 -5.24 -17.68 10.20
C THR A 160 -5.84 -17.10 11.46
N ILE A 161 -6.55 -15.98 11.37
CA ILE A 161 -7.18 -15.29 12.52
C ILE A 161 -8.67 -15.14 12.22
N HIS A 162 -9.51 -15.91 12.92
CA HIS A 162 -10.96 -15.85 12.76
C HIS A 162 -11.67 -16.40 14.00
N PRO A 163 -12.84 -15.86 14.38
CA PRO A 163 -13.64 -16.37 15.51
C PRO A 163 -14.39 -17.65 15.16
N THR A 164 -14.67 -17.87 13.86
CA THR A 164 -15.38 -19.04 13.33
C THR A 164 -14.54 -19.73 12.27
N PRO A 165 -14.64 -21.06 12.09
CA PRO A 165 -13.91 -21.76 11.04
C PRO A 165 -14.26 -21.17 9.65
N LEU A 166 -13.24 -20.68 8.95
CA LEU A 166 -13.37 -20.16 7.57
C LEU A 166 -12.96 -21.24 6.57
N ALA A 167 -13.68 -21.32 5.45
CA ALA A 167 -13.42 -22.28 4.39
C ALA A 167 -12.85 -21.61 3.15
N GLU A 168 -11.82 -22.19 2.56
CA GLU A 168 -11.26 -21.72 1.30
C GLU A 168 -12.30 -21.79 0.17
N GLY A 169 -12.39 -20.75 -0.65
CA GLY A 169 -13.37 -20.65 -1.73
C GLY A 169 -14.76 -20.17 -1.31
N GLN A 170 -15.12 -20.24 -0.03
CA GLN A 170 -16.44 -19.87 0.48
C GLN A 170 -16.48 -18.41 0.95
N VAL A 171 -16.20 -17.47 0.05
CA VAL A 171 -16.05 -16.04 0.40
C VAL A 171 -17.32 -15.47 1.02
N TYR A 172 -18.51 -15.82 0.48
CA TYR A 172 -19.79 -15.34 1.00
C TYR A 172 -20.04 -15.80 2.45
N ALA A 173 -19.92 -17.09 2.69
CA ALA A 173 -20.12 -17.66 4.02
C ALA A 173 -19.10 -17.11 5.02
N ASN A 174 -17.84 -17.03 4.64
CA ASN A 174 -16.77 -16.48 5.48
C ASN A 174 -17.05 -15.03 5.89
N LEU A 175 -17.53 -14.19 4.97
CA LEU A 175 -17.92 -12.81 5.27
C LEU A 175 -19.16 -12.77 6.17
N TYR A 176 -20.20 -13.56 5.83
CA TYR A 176 -21.45 -13.59 6.57
C TYR A 176 -21.20 -13.99 8.03
N ASP A 177 -20.50 -15.11 8.27
CA ASP A 177 -20.23 -15.63 9.60
C ASP A 177 -19.31 -14.70 10.40
N ALA A 178 -18.27 -14.14 9.78
CA ALA A 178 -17.39 -13.19 10.45
C ALA A 178 -18.14 -11.94 10.93
N PHE A 179 -19.08 -11.41 10.14
CA PHE A 179 -19.83 -10.21 10.52
C PHE A 179 -21.03 -10.47 11.42
N GLN A 180 -21.30 -11.71 11.84
CA GLN A 180 -22.16 -11.98 12.98
C GLN A 180 -21.51 -11.54 14.30
N GLU A 181 -20.17 -11.44 14.34
CA GLU A 181 -19.43 -10.94 15.47
C GLU A 181 -19.43 -9.41 15.52
N TRP A 182 -20.15 -8.82 16.46
CA TRP A 182 -20.35 -7.36 16.56
C TRP A 182 -19.03 -6.56 16.64
N TRP A 183 -18.02 -7.10 17.32
CA TRP A 183 -16.72 -6.43 17.47
C TRP A 183 -15.94 -6.36 16.14
N LEU A 184 -16.11 -7.35 15.25
CA LEU A 184 -15.56 -7.28 13.91
C LEU A 184 -16.24 -6.16 13.11
N VAL A 185 -17.57 -6.06 13.18
CA VAL A 185 -18.28 -4.95 12.52
C VAL A 185 -17.73 -3.60 12.96
N VAL A 186 -17.50 -3.42 14.27
CA VAL A 186 -16.92 -2.16 14.80
C VAL A 186 -15.53 -1.91 14.25
N ILE A 187 -14.64 -2.92 14.20
CA ILE A 187 -13.28 -2.79 13.66
C ILE A 187 -13.32 -2.38 12.18
N TYR A 188 -14.14 -3.04 11.37
CA TYR A 188 -14.24 -2.76 9.93
C TYR A 188 -14.84 -1.38 9.66
N VAL A 189 -15.90 -0.99 10.37
CA VAL A 189 -16.49 0.36 10.25
C VAL A 189 -15.46 1.43 10.65
N ALA A 190 -14.77 1.23 11.77
CA ALA A 190 -13.71 2.15 12.20
C ALA A 190 -12.60 2.27 11.16
N ALA A 191 -12.16 1.16 10.57
CA ALA A 191 -11.13 1.14 9.54
C ALA A 191 -11.57 1.91 8.27
N VAL A 192 -12.82 1.73 7.82
CA VAL A 192 -13.38 2.47 6.66
C VAL A 192 -13.44 3.97 6.95
N VAL A 193 -13.85 4.37 8.16
CA VAL A 193 -13.87 5.78 8.57
C VAL A 193 -12.45 6.37 8.58
N VAL A 194 -11.48 5.64 9.16
CA VAL A 194 -10.06 6.04 9.18
C VAL A 194 -9.52 6.15 7.75
N LEU A 195 -9.86 5.22 6.86
CA LEU A 195 -9.49 5.26 5.45
C LEU A 195 -10.05 6.52 4.77
N GLY A 196 -11.31 6.85 5.01
CA GLY A 196 -11.95 8.07 4.48
C GLY A 196 -11.20 9.33 4.88
N PHE A 197 -10.81 9.46 6.16
CA PHE A 197 -9.98 10.58 6.63
C PHE A 197 -8.60 10.57 6.01
N HIS A 198 -7.96 9.42 5.88
CA HIS A 198 -6.64 9.28 5.27
C HIS A 198 -6.65 9.75 3.81
N LEU A 199 -7.62 9.30 3.02
CA LEU A 199 -7.78 9.69 1.63
C LEU A 199 -8.12 11.17 1.48
N ARG A 200 -9.03 11.71 2.32
CA ARG A 200 -9.35 13.14 2.31
C ARG A 200 -8.10 13.99 2.51
N HIS A 201 -7.26 13.67 3.49
CA HIS A 201 -6.03 14.39 3.75
C HIS A 201 -5.01 14.25 2.60
N ALA A 202 -4.90 13.05 2.02
CA ALA A 202 -4.02 12.81 0.87
C ALA A 202 -4.43 13.65 -0.33
N LEU A 203 -5.70 13.62 -0.72
CA LEU A 203 -6.25 14.39 -1.85
C LEU A 203 -6.08 15.91 -1.62
N TRP A 204 -6.42 16.39 -0.43
CA TRP A 204 -6.22 17.80 -0.08
C TRP A 204 -4.76 18.24 -0.20
N SER A 205 -3.83 17.38 0.24
CA SER A 205 -2.39 17.66 0.12
C SER A 205 -1.89 17.72 -1.32
N VAL A 206 -2.49 16.97 -2.23
CA VAL A 206 -2.16 17.02 -3.67
C VAL A 206 -2.72 18.30 -4.30
N LEU A 207 -4.00 18.61 -4.06
CA LEU A 207 -4.68 19.78 -4.65
C LEU A 207 -4.11 21.13 -4.18
N GLN A 208 -3.56 21.21 -2.96
CA GLN A 208 -2.92 22.46 -2.49
C GLN A 208 -1.54 22.73 -3.11
N ARG A 209 -0.98 21.80 -3.86
CA ARG A 209 0.37 21.89 -4.43
C ARG A 209 0.38 21.89 -5.96
N ALA A 210 -0.77 21.73 -6.58
CA ALA A 210 -1.01 21.95 -8.00
C ALA A 210 -1.31 23.40 -8.26
#